data_4a0f866b2a82e2bbf1a30795a5ec3850
#
_entry.id   4a0f866b2a82e2bbf1a30795a5ec3850
#
_cell.length_a   1.000
_cell.length_b   1.000
_cell.length_c   1.000
_cell.angle_alpha   90.00
_cell.angle_beta   90.00
_cell.angle_gamma   90.00
#
_symmetry.space_group_name_H-M   'P 1'
#
loop_
_entity.id
_entity.type
_entity.pdbx_description
1 polymer ?
#
loop_
_entity_poly.entity_id
_entity_poly.type
_entity_poly.pdbx_seq_one_letter_code
_entity_poly.pdbx_strand_id
1 'polypeptide(L)'
;MPDPLLFDKIDLSVRSKDAQNRVIMVMNPATKAHWIYKRFFESRDLQGGENTTLEDTTYIHTSYKDNEKHLDATFLANVERMKEERPEEYKAQILGGWRSVAEGVIFSNWEVKDFNANGDYYGIGMDFGFSADPTGACLISINKKSKEIYIKEIIYAQGLTTSDIAARLLKQGKDTLTIGDSAEPRLLHELKANYGLNIKPSIKGQGSINLGIALMQEYKLYIHKGSRNLITELNNYTWKDGKDVAIDDFNHLLDGCRYFISYHLSNPNSGKYFLN
;
A
#
# COMPACT_ATOMS: atom_id res chain seq x y z
N MET A 1 -14.31 -6.05 -8.74
CA MET A 1 -14.91 -7.05 -7.81
C MET A 1 -15.69 -6.31 -6.75
N PRO A 2 -16.77 -6.88 -6.15
CA PRO A 2 -17.50 -6.20 -5.09
C PRO A 2 -16.58 -5.95 -3.90
N ASP A 3 -16.84 -4.89 -3.14
CA ASP A 3 -16.18 -4.66 -1.87
C ASP A 3 -16.70 -5.66 -0.80
N PRO A 4 -15.99 -5.84 0.32
CA PRO A 4 -16.37 -6.80 1.36
C PRO A 4 -17.78 -6.59 1.92
N LEU A 5 -18.20 -5.33 2.11
CA LEU A 5 -19.52 -5.00 2.67
C LEU A 5 -20.64 -5.34 1.71
N LEU A 6 -20.42 -5.12 0.40
CA LEU A 6 -21.38 -5.51 -0.62
C LEU A 6 -21.49 -7.04 -0.70
N PHE A 7 -20.36 -7.75 -0.62
CA PHE A 7 -20.37 -9.21 -0.58
C PHE A 7 -21.18 -9.73 0.62
N ASP A 8 -20.96 -9.20 1.82
CA ASP A 8 -21.69 -9.60 3.03
C ASP A 8 -23.21 -9.35 2.90
N LYS A 9 -23.62 -8.24 2.27
CA LYS A 9 -25.04 -7.96 1.99
C LYS A 9 -25.64 -8.98 1.03
N ILE A 10 -24.90 -9.38 -0.02
CA ILE A 10 -25.34 -10.39 -0.98
C ILE A 10 -25.47 -11.74 -0.28
N ASP A 11 -24.45 -12.17 0.45
CA ASP A 11 -24.43 -13.43 1.16
C ASP A 11 -25.59 -13.57 2.15
N LEU A 12 -25.84 -12.53 2.96
CA LEU A 12 -26.97 -12.48 3.89
C LEU A 12 -28.35 -12.42 3.20
N SER A 13 -28.42 -12.06 1.93
CA SER A 13 -29.68 -12.01 1.17
C SER A 13 -30.09 -13.36 0.58
N VAL A 14 -29.13 -14.28 0.41
CA VAL A 14 -29.37 -15.63 -0.14
C VAL A 14 -29.81 -16.57 0.99
N ARG A 15 -31.14 -16.72 1.18
CA ARG A 15 -31.73 -17.40 2.34
C ARG A 15 -33.03 -18.15 2.06
N SER A 16 -33.13 -18.80 0.90
CA SER A 16 -34.30 -19.68 0.64
C SER A 16 -34.29 -20.90 1.55
N LYS A 17 -35.49 -21.33 1.97
CA LYS A 17 -35.66 -22.59 2.71
C LYS A 17 -35.88 -23.80 1.79
N ASP A 18 -36.27 -23.54 0.56
CA ASP A 18 -36.72 -24.56 -0.39
C ASP A 18 -35.64 -24.91 -1.43
N ALA A 19 -34.49 -24.29 -1.38
CA ALA A 19 -33.39 -24.52 -2.29
C ALA A 19 -32.03 -24.45 -1.57
N GLN A 20 -31.04 -25.11 -2.15
CA GLN A 20 -29.66 -24.95 -1.69
C GLN A 20 -29.14 -23.58 -2.06
N ASN A 21 -28.92 -22.75 -1.06
CA ASN A 21 -28.34 -21.41 -1.22
C ASN A 21 -26.88 -21.51 -1.60
N ARG A 22 -26.44 -20.71 -2.59
CA ARG A 22 -25.03 -20.65 -3.01
C ARG A 22 -24.70 -19.24 -3.48
N VAL A 23 -23.50 -18.76 -3.15
CA VAL A 23 -22.87 -17.61 -3.77
C VAL A 23 -21.67 -18.13 -4.59
N ILE A 24 -21.67 -17.88 -5.89
CA ILE A 24 -20.59 -18.33 -6.78
C ILE A 24 -19.80 -17.10 -7.22
N MET A 25 -18.50 -17.10 -6.91
CA MET A 25 -17.58 -16.08 -7.36
C MET A 25 -16.67 -16.65 -8.45
N VAL A 26 -16.70 -16.02 -9.65
CA VAL A 26 -15.78 -16.36 -10.76
C VAL A 26 -14.90 -15.14 -10.99
N MET A 27 -13.59 -15.34 -10.93
CA MET A 27 -12.65 -14.23 -11.03
C MET A 27 -11.26 -14.71 -11.48
N ASN A 28 -10.49 -13.81 -12.08
CA ASN A 28 -9.05 -13.94 -12.15
C ASN A 28 -8.43 -13.41 -10.85
N PRO A 29 -7.50 -14.14 -10.22
CA PRO A 29 -6.81 -13.67 -9.03
C PRO A 29 -6.11 -12.33 -9.27
N ALA A 30 -6.20 -11.46 -8.25
CA ALA A 30 -5.49 -10.19 -8.21
C ALA A 30 -4.19 -10.33 -7.37
N THR A 31 -3.96 -9.43 -6.42
CA THR A 31 -2.85 -9.55 -5.47
C THR A 31 -3.29 -10.18 -4.16
N LYS A 32 -2.35 -10.72 -3.41
CA LYS A 32 -2.57 -11.27 -2.06
C LYS A 32 -3.05 -10.23 -1.04
N ALA A 33 -2.93 -8.94 -1.36
CA ALA A 33 -3.51 -7.86 -0.54
C ALA A 33 -5.03 -7.79 -0.64
N HIS A 34 -5.62 -8.36 -1.71
CA HIS A 34 -7.06 -8.31 -1.94
C HIS A 34 -7.84 -9.06 -0.84
N TRP A 35 -9.00 -8.49 -0.41
CA TRP A 35 -9.81 -9.01 0.69
C TRP A 35 -10.27 -10.47 0.49
N ILE A 36 -10.55 -10.87 -0.76
CA ILE A 36 -10.92 -12.26 -1.09
C ILE A 36 -9.78 -13.23 -0.74
N TYR A 37 -8.52 -12.87 -1.09
CA TYR A 37 -7.39 -13.71 -0.71
C TYR A 37 -7.28 -13.83 0.82
N LYS A 38 -7.33 -12.71 1.53
CA LYS A 38 -7.24 -12.69 3.00
C LYS A 38 -8.34 -13.51 3.66
N ARG A 39 -9.61 -13.34 3.19
CA ARG A 39 -10.78 -13.98 3.80
C ARG A 39 -10.91 -15.46 3.45
N PHE A 40 -10.65 -15.85 2.20
CA PHE A 40 -10.97 -17.21 1.72
C PHE A 40 -9.73 -18.06 1.49
N PHE A 41 -8.53 -17.51 1.43
CA PHE A 41 -7.31 -18.27 1.21
C PHE A 41 -6.36 -18.17 2.40
N GLU A 42 -5.87 -16.99 2.75
CA GLU A 42 -4.90 -16.79 3.83
C GLU A 42 -5.43 -17.25 5.19
N SER A 43 -6.67 -16.90 5.55
CA SER A 43 -7.30 -17.32 6.82
C SER A 43 -7.52 -18.83 6.94
N ARG A 44 -7.45 -19.56 5.83
CA ARG A 44 -7.66 -21.01 5.73
C ARG A 44 -6.41 -21.78 5.32
N ASP A 45 -5.26 -21.11 5.34
CA ASP A 45 -3.94 -21.65 4.94
C ASP A 45 -3.90 -22.26 3.53
N LEU A 46 -4.67 -21.65 2.58
CA LEU A 46 -4.70 -22.06 1.18
C LEU A 46 -3.82 -21.12 0.33
N GLN A 47 -3.03 -21.71 -0.58
CA GLN A 47 -2.16 -20.92 -1.47
C GLN A 47 -2.86 -20.49 -2.77
N GLY A 48 -3.95 -21.10 -3.13
CA GLY A 48 -4.57 -21.00 -4.46
C GLY A 48 -4.02 -22.04 -5.44
N GLY A 49 -4.76 -22.28 -6.52
CA GLY A 49 -4.41 -23.33 -7.49
C GLY A 49 -4.87 -24.72 -7.09
N GLU A 50 -5.58 -24.86 -5.99
CA GLU A 50 -6.08 -26.13 -5.47
C GLU A 50 -7.58 -26.28 -5.71
N ASN A 51 -8.00 -27.51 -6.06
CA ASN A 51 -9.41 -27.89 -6.13
C ASN A 51 -9.75 -28.63 -4.83
N THR A 52 -10.47 -27.98 -3.93
CA THR A 52 -10.79 -28.53 -2.60
C THR A 52 -12.09 -27.95 -2.06
N THR A 53 -12.64 -28.59 -1.03
CA THR A 53 -13.76 -28.05 -0.26
C THR A 53 -13.34 -27.99 1.21
N LEU A 54 -13.41 -26.81 1.78
CA LEU A 54 -13.17 -26.56 3.19
C LEU A 54 -14.39 -25.90 3.79
N GLU A 55 -14.94 -26.50 4.84
CA GLU A 55 -16.14 -26.04 5.54
C GLU A 55 -17.31 -25.82 4.57
N ASP A 56 -17.73 -24.59 4.38
CA ASP A 56 -18.84 -24.15 3.52
C ASP A 56 -18.41 -23.68 2.13
N THR A 57 -17.10 -23.70 1.83
CA THR A 57 -16.54 -23.12 0.63
C THR A 57 -15.87 -24.19 -0.25
N THR A 58 -16.28 -24.25 -1.50
CA THR A 58 -15.63 -25.07 -2.53
C THR A 58 -14.77 -24.18 -3.42
N TYR A 59 -13.50 -24.55 -3.57
CA TYR A 59 -12.52 -23.93 -4.41
C TYR A 59 -12.39 -24.70 -5.71
N ILE A 60 -12.57 -24.05 -6.83
CA ILE A 60 -12.40 -24.61 -8.17
C ILE A 60 -11.40 -23.74 -8.91
N HIS A 61 -10.24 -24.32 -9.18
CA HIS A 61 -9.19 -23.67 -9.97
C HIS A 61 -9.15 -24.27 -11.36
N THR A 62 -9.14 -23.40 -12.37
CA THR A 62 -9.02 -23.81 -13.77
C THR A 62 -7.98 -22.95 -14.47
N SER A 63 -7.28 -23.53 -15.44
CA SER A 63 -6.29 -22.85 -16.27
C SER A 63 -6.45 -23.31 -17.73
N TYR A 64 -5.64 -22.76 -18.64
CA TYR A 64 -5.63 -23.20 -20.04
C TYR A 64 -5.35 -24.71 -20.18
N LYS A 65 -4.65 -25.35 -19.24
CA LYS A 65 -4.33 -26.78 -19.25
C LYS A 65 -5.56 -27.67 -19.22
N ASP A 66 -6.64 -27.19 -18.61
CA ASP A 66 -7.91 -27.93 -18.53
C ASP A 66 -8.63 -27.97 -19.88
N ASN A 67 -8.24 -27.10 -20.82
CA ASN A 67 -8.83 -26.99 -22.15
C ASN A 67 -7.78 -26.98 -23.28
N GLU A 68 -6.53 -27.34 -23.00
CA GLU A 68 -5.37 -27.22 -23.92
C GLU A 68 -5.61 -27.82 -25.30
N LYS A 69 -6.25 -28.99 -25.36
CA LYS A 69 -6.55 -29.69 -26.63
C LYS A 69 -7.50 -28.95 -27.59
N HIS A 70 -8.16 -27.89 -27.11
CA HIS A 70 -9.06 -27.06 -27.91
C HIS A 70 -8.47 -25.68 -28.22
N LEU A 71 -7.24 -25.44 -27.84
CA LEU A 71 -6.54 -24.18 -28.07
C LEU A 71 -5.69 -24.23 -29.32
N ASP A 72 -5.58 -23.12 -30.02
CA ASP A 72 -4.78 -23.04 -31.23
C ASP A 72 -3.27 -23.05 -30.96
N ALA A 73 -2.48 -23.48 -31.92
CA ALA A 73 -1.04 -23.62 -31.79
C ALA A 73 -0.33 -22.27 -31.54
N THR A 74 -0.86 -21.18 -32.08
CA THR A 74 -0.29 -19.84 -31.90
C THR A 74 -0.43 -19.39 -30.47
N PHE A 75 -1.60 -19.62 -29.86
CA PHE A 75 -1.82 -19.33 -28.44
C PHE A 75 -0.86 -20.15 -27.58
N LEU A 76 -0.74 -21.46 -27.81
CA LEU A 76 0.16 -22.35 -27.05
C LEU A 76 1.63 -21.91 -27.17
N ALA A 77 2.08 -21.54 -28.37
CA ALA A 77 3.44 -21.00 -28.56
C ALA A 77 3.68 -19.69 -27.79
N ASN A 78 2.68 -18.81 -27.76
CA ASN A 78 2.77 -17.57 -26.98
C ASN A 78 2.82 -17.85 -25.46
N VAL A 79 2.07 -18.84 -24.98
CA VAL A 79 2.08 -19.28 -23.58
C VAL A 79 3.46 -19.84 -23.19
N GLU A 80 4.08 -20.69 -24.01
CA GLU A 80 5.41 -21.23 -23.73
C GLU A 80 6.47 -20.12 -23.73
N ARG A 81 6.42 -19.19 -24.69
CA ARG A 81 7.32 -18.04 -24.70
C ARG A 81 7.15 -17.18 -23.42
N MET A 82 5.90 -16.90 -22.99
CA MET A 82 5.65 -16.17 -21.75
C MET A 82 6.21 -16.91 -20.53
N LYS A 83 6.10 -18.22 -20.48
CA LYS A 83 6.63 -19.07 -19.41
C LYS A 83 8.15 -18.97 -19.29
N GLU A 84 8.87 -18.89 -20.42
CA GLU A 84 10.32 -18.76 -20.46
C GLU A 84 10.78 -17.33 -20.15
N GLU A 85 10.18 -16.33 -20.81
CA GLU A 85 10.62 -14.93 -20.73
C GLU A 85 10.09 -14.20 -19.49
N ARG A 86 8.87 -14.54 -19.01
CA ARG A 86 8.15 -13.83 -17.94
C ARG A 86 7.43 -14.80 -17.00
N PRO A 87 8.17 -15.63 -16.23
CA PRO A 87 7.59 -16.71 -15.44
C PRO A 87 6.60 -16.26 -14.36
N GLU A 88 6.77 -15.08 -13.76
CA GLU A 88 5.84 -14.56 -12.76
C GLU A 88 4.51 -14.10 -13.40
N GLU A 89 4.56 -13.49 -14.57
CA GLU A 89 3.36 -13.15 -15.35
C GLU A 89 2.61 -14.41 -15.82
N TYR A 90 3.36 -15.41 -16.31
CA TYR A 90 2.79 -16.71 -16.67
C TYR A 90 2.04 -17.35 -15.50
N LYS A 91 2.64 -17.39 -14.31
CA LYS A 91 1.97 -17.92 -13.11
C LYS A 91 0.68 -17.16 -12.77
N ALA A 92 0.70 -15.84 -12.89
CA ALA A 92 -0.43 -15.00 -12.51
C ALA A 92 -1.54 -14.98 -13.57
N GLN A 93 -1.19 -14.72 -14.84
CA GLN A 93 -2.17 -14.48 -15.90
C GLN A 93 -2.65 -15.78 -16.55
N ILE A 94 -1.75 -16.75 -16.74
CA ILE A 94 -2.04 -17.99 -17.48
C ILE A 94 -2.44 -19.13 -16.54
N LEU A 95 -1.77 -19.25 -15.39
CA LEU A 95 -2.09 -20.25 -14.40
C LEU A 95 -3.05 -19.76 -13.31
N GLY A 96 -3.51 -18.51 -13.35
CA GLY A 96 -4.47 -17.99 -12.38
C GLY A 96 -3.94 -17.93 -10.94
N GLY A 97 -2.66 -17.62 -10.77
CA GLY A 97 -2.03 -17.48 -9.45
C GLY A 97 -2.24 -16.11 -8.82
N TRP A 98 -2.26 -16.06 -7.49
CA TRP A 98 -2.28 -14.80 -6.75
C TRP A 98 -0.91 -14.12 -6.79
N ARG A 99 -0.88 -12.84 -7.17
CA ARG A 99 0.35 -12.04 -7.23
C ARG A 99 0.76 -11.52 -5.87
N SER A 100 2.06 -11.45 -5.61
CA SER A 100 2.59 -10.75 -4.44
C SER A 100 2.74 -9.24 -4.69
N VAL A 101 2.97 -8.84 -5.95
CA VAL A 101 3.15 -7.46 -6.40
C VAL A 101 2.16 -7.17 -7.51
N ALA A 102 1.51 -6.00 -7.47
CA ALA A 102 0.60 -5.57 -8.52
C ALA A 102 1.37 -5.23 -9.81
N GLU A 103 0.70 -5.32 -10.94
CA GLU A 103 1.25 -4.88 -12.21
C GLU A 103 1.29 -3.35 -12.27
N GLY A 104 2.40 -2.77 -12.75
CA GLY A 104 2.54 -1.32 -12.87
C GLY A 104 2.67 -0.58 -11.54
N VAL A 105 3.29 -1.19 -10.51
CA VAL A 105 3.58 -0.49 -9.26
C VAL A 105 4.43 0.76 -9.48
N ILE A 106 4.11 1.81 -8.74
CA ILE A 106 4.79 3.11 -8.84
C ILE A 106 6.23 3.02 -8.34
N PHE A 107 6.48 2.26 -7.27
CA PHE A 107 7.78 2.14 -6.65
C PHE A 107 8.37 0.73 -6.83
N SER A 108 9.46 0.64 -7.61
CA SER A 108 10.29 -0.56 -7.76
C SER A 108 11.71 -0.39 -7.20
N ASN A 109 12.05 0.82 -6.73
CA ASN A 109 13.37 1.26 -6.30
C ASN A 109 13.62 1.04 -4.79
N TRP A 110 13.03 -0.01 -4.21
CA TRP A 110 13.16 -0.29 -2.78
C TRP A 110 13.70 -1.68 -2.46
N GLU A 111 14.21 -1.85 -1.24
CA GLU A 111 14.60 -3.13 -0.68
C GLU A 111 14.49 -3.13 0.86
N VAL A 112 14.45 -4.32 1.45
CA VAL A 112 14.40 -4.46 2.92
C VAL A 112 15.81 -4.30 3.50
N LYS A 113 15.94 -3.39 4.49
CA LYS A 113 17.20 -3.14 5.19
C LYS A 113 16.93 -2.64 6.62
N ASP A 114 17.88 -2.77 7.52
CA ASP A 114 17.77 -2.18 8.84
C ASP A 114 17.75 -0.64 8.75
N PHE A 115 16.98 -0.02 9.65
CA PHE A 115 16.78 1.43 9.64
C PHE A 115 18.08 2.15 10.06
N ASN A 116 18.50 3.14 9.28
CA ASN A 116 19.63 4.01 9.58
C ASN A 116 19.15 5.45 9.82
N ALA A 117 19.34 5.97 11.02
CA ALA A 117 18.92 7.32 11.42
C ALA A 117 19.90 8.45 11.03
N ASN A 118 21.07 8.12 10.46
CA ASN A 118 22.17 9.06 10.21
C ASN A 118 22.06 9.78 8.87
N GLY A 119 20.88 10.31 8.55
CA GLY A 119 20.66 11.12 7.34
C GLY A 119 20.79 12.62 7.58
N ASP A 120 20.80 13.40 6.49
CA ASP A 120 20.76 14.87 6.53
C ASP A 120 19.44 15.39 7.13
N TYR A 121 18.35 14.63 6.93
CA TYR A 121 17.03 14.91 7.50
C TYR A 121 16.48 13.67 8.19
N TYR A 122 15.94 13.86 9.38
CA TYR A 122 15.34 12.82 10.20
C TYR A 122 14.04 13.32 10.81
N GLY A 123 13.00 12.52 10.78
CA GLY A 123 11.72 12.85 11.38
C GLY A 123 10.61 11.91 10.96
N ILE A 124 9.38 12.37 11.08
CA ILE A 124 8.18 11.58 10.88
C ILE A 124 7.31 12.20 9.78
N GLY A 125 6.86 11.37 8.86
CA GLY A 125 5.79 11.71 7.93
C GLY A 125 4.51 10.98 8.32
N MET A 126 3.37 11.69 8.31
CA MET A 126 2.12 11.17 8.86
C MET A 126 0.92 11.57 8.02
N ASP A 127 0.05 10.61 7.77
CA ASP A 127 -1.29 10.79 7.22
C ASP A 127 -2.35 10.41 8.26
N PHE A 128 -3.42 11.22 8.35
CA PHE A 128 -4.46 11.00 9.34
C PHE A 128 -5.65 10.26 8.73
N GLY A 129 -6.03 9.15 9.34
CA GLY A 129 -7.28 8.46 9.11
C GLY A 129 -8.02 8.25 10.42
N PHE A 130 -9.30 7.86 10.37
CA PHE A 130 -10.07 7.59 11.56
C PHE A 130 -10.87 6.28 11.45
N SER A 131 -12.07 6.31 10.87
CA SER A 131 -12.99 5.17 10.91
C SER A 131 -12.77 4.17 9.76
N ALA A 132 -12.71 4.65 8.53
CA ALA A 132 -12.52 3.80 7.35
C ALA A 132 -11.03 3.62 7.02
N ASP A 133 -10.27 4.70 7.11
CA ASP A 133 -8.87 4.74 6.76
C ASP A 133 -7.98 4.68 8.01
N PRO A 134 -6.85 3.98 7.95
CA PRO A 134 -5.90 3.97 9.06
C PRO A 134 -5.13 5.29 9.15
N THR A 135 -4.81 5.72 10.36
CA THR A 135 -3.73 6.68 10.58
C THR A 135 -2.41 5.98 10.29
N GLY A 136 -1.64 6.51 9.33
CA GLY A 136 -0.34 6.02 8.92
C GLY A 136 0.78 6.97 9.32
N ALA A 137 1.86 6.46 9.95
CA ALA A 137 3.05 7.27 10.21
C ALA A 137 4.33 6.46 10.04
N CYS A 138 5.33 7.08 9.42
CA CYS A 138 6.65 6.51 9.20
C CYS A 138 7.75 7.39 9.80
N LEU A 139 8.71 6.76 10.44
CA LEU A 139 10.01 7.36 10.75
C LEU A 139 10.88 7.34 9.50
N ILE A 140 11.48 8.47 9.14
CA ILE A 140 12.16 8.67 7.87
C ILE A 140 13.52 9.30 8.12
N SER A 141 14.54 8.79 7.42
CA SER A 141 15.89 9.36 7.40
C SER A 141 16.34 9.49 5.94
N ILE A 142 16.70 10.70 5.52
CA ILE A 142 17.08 11.04 4.13
C ILE A 142 18.58 11.37 4.09
N ASN A 143 19.34 10.66 3.27
CA ASN A 143 20.71 10.99 2.94
C ASN A 143 20.76 11.52 1.49
N LYS A 144 21.03 12.83 1.35
CA LYS A 144 21.05 13.49 0.03
C LYS A 144 22.25 13.11 -0.80
N LYS A 145 23.40 12.88 -0.16
CA LYS A 145 24.64 12.59 -0.85
C LYS A 145 24.63 11.20 -1.49
N SER A 146 24.17 10.18 -0.74
CA SER A 146 24.09 8.81 -1.25
C SER A 146 22.78 8.53 -2.00
N LYS A 147 21.84 9.48 -2.03
CA LYS A 147 20.48 9.29 -2.60
C LYS A 147 19.74 8.10 -1.98
N GLU A 148 19.75 8.02 -0.65
CA GLU A 148 19.11 6.95 0.13
C GLU A 148 18.07 7.51 1.06
N ILE A 149 16.94 6.81 1.18
CA ILE A 149 15.89 7.09 2.15
C ILE A 149 15.60 5.82 2.93
N TYR A 150 15.74 5.90 4.25
CA TYR A 150 15.39 4.82 5.17
C TYR A 150 14.02 5.10 5.78
N ILE A 151 13.12 4.10 5.74
CA ILE A 151 11.74 4.26 6.18
C ILE A 151 11.37 3.12 7.14
N LYS A 152 10.76 3.48 8.26
CA LYS A 152 10.25 2.56 9.26
C LYS A 152 8.82 2.93 9.65
N GLU A 153 7.88 2.04 9.44
CA GLU A 153 6.50 2.18 9.91
C GLU A 153 6.46 2.24 11.45
N ILE A 154 5.77 3.22 12.00
CA ILE A 154 5.60 3.39 13.45
C ILE A 154 4.13 3.42 13.88
N ILE A 155 3.22 3.82 13.00
CA ILE A 155 1.77 3.78 13.24
C ILE A 155 1.10 3.27 11.96
N TYR A 156 0.17 2.32 12.11
CA TYR A 156 -0.81 1.93 11.10
C TYR A 156 -2.01 1.33 11.83
N ALA A 157 -3.02 2.14 12.10
CA ALA A 157 -4.19 1.71 12.84
C ALA A 157 -5.39 2.63 12.61
N GLN A 158 -6.60 2.06 12.66
CA GLN A 158 -7.88 2.77 12.61
C GLN A 158 -8.34 3.17 14.01
N GLY A 159 -9.25 4.15 14.09
CA GLY A 159 -9.95 4.52 15.32
C GLY A 159 -9.07 5.12 16.40
N LEU A 160 -7.88 5.65 16.06
CA LEU A 160 -6.99 6.28 17.05
C LEU A 160 -7.54 7.64 17.49
N THR A 161 -7.58 7.86 18.80
CA THR A 161 -7.83 9.18 19.37
C THR A 161 -6.58 10.05 19.27
N THR A 162 -6.72 11.38 19.46
CA THR A 162 -5.56 12.31 19.51
C THR A 162 -4.55 11.88 20.56
N SER A 163 -5.02 11.39 21.72
CA SER A 163 -4.14 10.90 22.80
C SER A 163 -3.37 9.65 22.42
N ASP A 164 -3.99 8.73 21.66
CA ASP A 164 -3.33 7.52 21.18
C ASP A 164 -2.22 7.85 20.17
N ILE A 165 -2.51 8.76 19.25
CA ILE A 165 -1.54 9.28 18.29
C ILE A 165 -0.37 9.94 19.02
N ALA A 166 -0.67 10.87 19.94
CA ALA A 166 0.34 11.58 20.72
C ALA A 166 1.25 10.61 21.50
N ALA A 167 0.65 9.63 22.19
CA ALA A 167 1.41 8.63 22.96
C ALA A 167 2.38 7.80 22.09
N ARG A 168 2.01 7.52 20.84
CA ARG A 168 2.85 6.78 19.88
C ARG A 168 3.98 7.66 19.33
N LEU A 169 3.68 8.92 18.98
CA LEU A 169 4.67 9.88 18.48
C LEU A 169 5.69 10.25 19.56
N LEU A 170 5.27 10.44 20.81
CA LEU A 170 6.16 10.75 21.94
C LEU A 170 7.23 9.67 22.19
N LYS A 171 6.96 8.41 21.83
CA LYS A 171 7.99 7.34 21.87
C LYS A 171 9.18 7.60 20.95
N GLN A 172 9.01 8.43 19.92
CA GLN A 172 10.08 8.83 19.01
C GLN A 172 10.80 10.12 19.46
N GLY A 173 10.34 10.73 20.57
CA GLY A 173 10.83 12.01 21.11
C GLY A 173 9.96 13.19 20.69
N LYS A 174 9.60 14.03 21.67
CA LYS A 174 8.71 15.19 21.43
C LYS A 174 9.27 16.21 20.44
N ASP A 175 10.59 16.32 20.35
CA ASP A 175 11.28 17.27 19.49
C ASP A 175 11.48 16.73 18.05
N THR A 176 11.18 15.45 17.82
CA THR A 176 11.26 14.86 16.48
C THR A 176 10.28 15.55 15.55
N LEU A 177 10.80 16.17 14.47
CA LEU A 177 9.96 16.87 13.50
C LEU A 177 8.96 15.90 12.85
N THR A 178 7.68 16.22 12.98
CA THR A 178 6.60 15.48 12.33
C THR A 178 5.95 16.37 11.26
N ILE A 179 5.81 15.86 10.05
CA ILE A 179 5.04 16.51 8.99
C ILE A 179 3.74 15.72 8.81
N GLY A 180 2.63 16.33 9.20
CA GLY A 180 1.30 15.72 9.12
C GLY A 180 0.45 16.30 8.00
N ASP A 181 -0.59 15.58 7.61
CA ASP A 181 -1.53 16.05 6.61
C ASP A 181 -2.13 17.41 6.98
N SER A 182 -2.02 18.39 6.08
CA SER A 182 -2.57 19.74 6.26
C SER A 182 -4.09 19.81 6.15
N ALA A 183 -4.78 18.75 5.73
CA ALA A 183 -6.24 18.67 5.72
C ALA A 183 -6.86 18.61 7.12
N GLU A 184 -6.07 18.24 8.15
CA GLU A 184 -6.49 18.11 9.54
C GLU A 184 -5.87 19.19 10.47
N PRO A 185 -6.12 20.49 10.24
CA PRO A 185 -5.43 21.56 10.95
C PRO A 185 -5.76 21.60 12.45
N ARG A 186 -6.98 21.17 12.82
CA ARG A 186 -7.40 21.10 14.24
C ARG A 186 -6.61 20.03 14.98
N LEU A 187 -6.44 18.86 14.39
CA LEU A 187 -5.70 17.74 14.99
C LEU A 187 -4.20 18.10 15.13
N LEU A 188 -3.63 18.72 14.09
CA LEU A 188 -2.26 19.24 14.14
C LEU A 188 -2.08 20.26 15.28
N HIS A 189 -3.03 21.20 15.44
CA HIS A 189 -3.00 22.18 16.52
C HIS A 189 -3.09 21.51 17.90
N GLU A 190 -3.99 20.55 18.07
CA GLU A 190 -4.19 19.82 19.32
C GLU A 190 -2.94 19.02 19.71
N LEU A 191 -2.34 18.29 18.78
CA LEU A 191 -1.10 17.54 19.01
C LEU A 191 0.05 18.45 19.42
N LYS A 192 0.15 19.63 18.83
CA LYS A 192 1.17 20.63 19.18
C LYS A 192 0.89 21.29 20.54
N ALA A 193 -0.33 21.78 20.75
CA ALA A 193 -0.67 22.60 21.92
C ALA A 193 -0.76 21.77 23.21
N ASN A 194 -1.40 20.59 23.16
CA ASN A 194 -1.68 19.80 24.36
C ASN A 194 -0.58 18.79 24.69
N TYR A 195 0.19 18.34 23.68
CA TYR A 195 1.22 17.30 23.86
C TYR A 195 2.64 17.80 23.59
N GLY A 196 2.81 19.06 23.15
CA GLY A 196 4.10 19.67 22.94
C GLY A 196 4.92 19.07 21.77
N LEU A 197 4.26 18.39 20.84
CA LEU A 197 4.91 17.75 19.70
C LEU A 197 5.42 18.80 18.69
N ASN A 198 6.60 18.58 18.14
CA ASN A 198 7.15 19.37 17.04
C ASN A 198 6.51 18.95 15.71
N ILE A 199 5.24 19.33 15.51
CA ILE A 199 4.45 18.96 14.33
C ILE A 199 4.14 20.17 13.45
N LYS A 200 4.23 19.99 12.13
CA LYS A 200 3.96 20.98 11.10
C LYS A 200 3.05 20.41 10.00
N PRO A 201 2.24 21.26 9.36
CA PRO A 201 1.42 20.83 8.23
C PRO A 201 2.27 20.51 7.01
N SER A 202 1.82 19.54 6.21
CA SER A 202 2.33 19.27 4.88
C SER A 202 2.05 20.41 3.91
N ILE A 203 2.92 20.58 2.91
CA ILE A 203 2.71 21.53 1.84
C ILE A 203 2.00 20.82 0.69
N LYS A 204 0.76 21.22 0.41
CA LYS A 204 -0.06 20.66 -0.68
C LYS A 204 -0.25 21.74 -1.76
N GLY A 205 -0.21 21.32 -3.02
CA GLY A 205 -0.48 22.16 -4.18
C GLY A 205 -0.84 21.31 -5.38
N GLN A 206 -1.23 21.93 -6.48
CA GLN A 206 -1.50 21.24 -7.72
C GLN A 206 -0.26 20.44 -8.16
N GLY A 207 -0.44 19.14 -8.46
CA GLY A 207 0.66 18.25 -8.85
C GLY A 207 1.56 17.78 -7.71
N SER A 208 1.28 18.11 -6.44
CA SER A 208 2.11 17.73 -5.29
C SER A 208 2.24 16.21 -5.10
N ILE A 209 1.24 15.43 -5.52
CA ILE A 209 1.31 13.96 -5.46
C ILE A 209 2.38 13.45 -6.42
N ASN A 210 2.30 13.81 -7.70
CA ASN A 210 3.25 13.36 -8.72
C ASN A 210 4.66 13.87 -8.45
N LEU A 211 4.79 15.12 -7.97
CA LEU A 211 6.11 15.67 -7.57
C LEU A 211 6.70 14.85 -6.42
N GLY A 212 5.92 14.55 -5.39
CA GLY A 212 6.39 13.75 -4.26
C GLY A 212 6.76 12.32 -4.65
N ILE A 213 5.98 11.69 -5.54
CA ILE A 213 6.30 10.38 -6.12
C ILE A 213 7.64 10.45 -6.88
N ALA A 214 7.82 11.44 -7.77
CA ALA A 214 9.06 11.61 -8.51
C ALA A 214 10.27 11.79 -7.59
N LEU A 215 10.15 12.62 -6.54
CA LEU A 215 11.20 12.79 -5.54
C LEU A 215 11.56 11.47 -4.84
N MET A 216 10.58 10.65 -4.49
CA MET A 216 10.83 9.33 -3.89
C MET A 216 11.49 8.36 -4.87
N GLN A 217 11.13 8.41 -6.16
CA GLN A 217 11.73 7.58 -7.21
C GLN A 217 13.20 7.93 -7.52
N GLU A 218 13.61 9.18 -7.25
CA GLU A 218 15.02 9.61 -7.41
C GLU A 218 15.98 8.99 -6.37
N TYR A 219 15.46 8.38 -5.31
CA TYR A 219 16.22 7.82 -4.21
C TYR A 219 16.07 6.31 -4.16
N LYS A 220 17.07 5.60 -3.63
CA LYS A 220 16.93 4.21 -3.22
C LYS A 220 16.20 4.17 -1.88
N LEU A 221 15.07 3.47 -1.82
CA LEU A 221 14.29 3.33 -0.60
C LEU A 221 14.68 2.07 0.16
N TYR A 222 15.01 2.23 1.44
CA TYR A 222 15.32 1.14 2.35
C TYR A 222 14.21 1.01 3.39
N ILE A 223 13.49 -0.11 3.35
CA ILE A 223 12.32 -0.34 4.17
C ILE A 223 12.68 -1.29 5.32
N HIS A 224 12.40 -0.86 6.56
CA HIS A 224 12.64 -1.71 7.71
C HIS A 224 11.75 -2.96 7.66
N LYS A 225 12.33 -4.14 7.95
CA LYS A 225 11.66 -5.46 7.86
C LYS A 225 10.35 -5.58 8.65
N GLY A 226 10.17 -4.78 9.71
CA GLY A 226 8.95 -4.74 10.50
C GLY A 226 7.83 -3.89 9.90
N SER A 227 8.06 -3.16 8.81
CA SER A 227 7.12 -2.24 8.16
C SER A 227 6.19 -2.99 7.18
N ARG A 228 5.41 -3.93 7.68
CA ARG A 228 4.62 -4.86 6.86
C ARG A 228 3.53 -4.16 6.04
N ASN A 229 2.87 -3.16 6.62
CA ASN A 229 1.82 -2.43 5.91
C ASN A 229 2.44 -1.54 4.82
N LEU A 230 3.55 -0.88 5.08
CA LEU A 230 4.27 -0.11 4.07
C LEU A 230 4.76 -0.98 2.91
N ILE A 231 5.27 -2.19 3.19
CA ILE A 231 5.65 -3.16 2.14
C ILE A 231 4.42 -3.57 1.32
N THR A 232 3.27 -3.75 1.96
CA THR A 232 2.01 -4.03 1.27
C THR A 232 1.60 -2.86 0.37
N GLU A 233 1.68 -1.61 0.85
CA GLU A 233 1.40 -0.43 0.04
C GLU A 233 2.35 -0.35 -1.17
N LEU A 234 3.66 -0.45 -0.97
CA LEU A 234 4.66 -0.42 -2.05
C LEU A 234 4.41 -1.49 -3.13
N ASN A 235 3.92 -2.65 -2.75
CA ASN A 235 3.61 -3.75 -3.66
C ASN A 235 2.27 -3.58 -4.40
N ASN A 236 1.42 -2.63 -4.00
CA ASN A 236 0.07 -2.48 -4.55
C ASN A 236 -0.26 -1.06 -5.04
N TYR A 237 0.56 -0.06 -4.72
CA TYR A 237 0.35 1.32 -5.16
C TYR A 237 0.71 1.49 -6.63
N THR A 238 -0.29 1.70 -7.47
CA THR A 238 -0.18 1.73 -8.95
C THR A 238 -0.76 3.02 -9.52
N TRP A 239 -0.47 3.29 -10.80
CA TRP A 239 -1.18 4.29 -11.57
C TRP A 239 -2.59 3.79 -11.95
N LYS A 240 -3.57 4.70 -12.03
CA LYS A 240 -4.88 4.38 -12.64
C LYS A 240 -4.68 4.11 -14.12
N ASP A 241 -5.38 3.10 -14.63
CA ASP A 241 -5.25 2.67 -16.03
C ASP A 241 -5.28 3.84 -17.02
N GLY A 242 -4.21 3.96 -17.82
CA GLY A 242 -4.06 4.98 -18.86
C GLY A 242 -3.96 6.43 -18.36
N LYS A 243 -3.64 6.66 -17.09
CA LYS A 243 -3.53 8.01 -16.50
C LYS A 243 -2.30 8.14 -15.61
N ASP A 244 -1.69 9.33 -15.60
CA ASP A 244 -0.63 9.70 -14.63
C ASP A 244 -1.23 10.16 -13.29
N VAL A 245 -2.21 9.38 -12.80
CA VAL A 245 -2.88 9.60 -11.53
C VAL A 245 -2.76 8.33 -10.72
N ALA A 246 -2.18 8.40 -9.55
CA ALA A 246 -2.08 7.25 -8.66
C ALA A 246 -3.47 6.82 -8.14
N ILE A 247 -3.61 5.53 -7.80
CA ILE A 247 -4.83 5.03 -7.15
C ILE A 247 -4.98 5.67 -5.77
N ASP A 248 -6.22 5.69 -5.27
CA ASP A 248 -6.54 6.19 -3.92
C ASP A 248 -6.74 5.01 -2.96
N ASP A 249 -5.82 4.05 -3.04
CA ASP A 249 -5.74 2.84 -2.24
C ASP A 249 -4.26 2.54 -1.98
N PHE A 250 -3.93 1.88 -0.86
CA PHE A 250 -2.55 1.53 -0.51
C PHE A 250 -1.60 2.74 -0.44
N ASN A 251 -2.06 3.87 0.10
CA ASN A 251 -1.33 5.14 0.06
C ASN A 251 -1.12 5.82 1.42
N HIS A 252 -1.71 5.33 2.52
CA HIS A 252 -1.69 6.04 3.80
C HIS A 252 -0.29 6.26 4.38
N LEU A 253 0.56 5.23 4.39
CA LEU A 253 1.96 5.37 4.82
C LEU A 253 2.79 6.09 3.76
N LEU A 254 2.53 5.79 2.48
CA LEU A 254 3.22 6.42 1.36
C LEU A 254 2.92 7.92 1.29
N ASP A 255 1.70 8.35 1.59
CA ASP A 255 1.33 9.76 1.67
C ASP A 255 2.04 10.46 2.82
N GLY A 256 2.08 9.85 4.00
CA GLY A 256 2.90 10.32 5.10
C GLY A 256 4.38 10.47 4.71
N CYS A 257 4.95 9.46 4.07
CA CYS A 257 6.33 9.53 3.55
C CYS A 257 6.50 10.68 2.55
N ARG A 258 5.59 10.81 1.61
CA ARG A 258 5.58 11.85 0.59
C ARG A 258 5.53 13.25 1.21
N TYR A 259 4.75 13.47 2.28
CA TYR A 259 4.69 14.75 2.97
C TYR A 259 6.04 15.16 3.56
N PHE A 260 6.70 14.26 4.27
CA PHE A 260 8.01 14.53 4.87
C PHE A 260 9.09 14.73 3.82
N ILE A 261 9.14 13.87 2.81
CA ILE A 261 10.14 13.92 1.75
C ILE A 261 9.98 15.19 0.92
N SER A 262 8.75 15.54 0.52
CA SER A 262 8.48 16.78 -0.20
C SER A 262 8.80 18.01 0.62
N TYR A 263 8.52 18.02 1.92
CA TYR A 263 8.85 19.14 2.81
C TYR A 263 10.35 19.46 2.79
N HIS A 264 11.21 18.45 2.71
CA HIS A 264 12.66 18.64 2.73
C HIS A 264 13.32 18.77 1.35
N LEU A 265 12.76 18.14 0.30
CA LEU A 265 13.41 18.03 -0.99
C LEU A 265 12.79 18.93 -2.07
N SER A 266 11.50 19.28 -2.00
CA SER A 266 10.84 20.10 -3.04
C SER A 266 11.19 21.58 -2.97
N ASN A 267 11.88 22.05 -1.95
CA ASN A 267 12.20 23.46 -1.78
C ASN A 267 13.71 23.70 -1.52
N PRO A 268 14.55 23.61 -2.57
CA PRO A 268 16.00 23.82 -2.44
C PRO A 268 16.37 25.25 -1.95
N ASN A 269 15.41 26.18 -1.95
CA ASN A 269 15.59 27.58 -1.55
C ASN A 269 14.81 27.99 -0.30
N SER A 270 14.14 27.09 0.43
CA SER A 270 13.48 27.44 1.67
C SER A 270 14.50 27.88 2.72
N GLY A 271 14.72 29.19 2.82
CA GLY A 271 15.68 29.80 3.73
C GLY A 271 16.67 30.77 3.09
N LYS A 272 16.71 30.92 1.75
CA LYS A 272 17.67 31.78 1.06
C LYS A 272 17.14 33.13 0.58
N TYR A 273 15.82 33.36 0.66
CA TYR A 273 15.26 34.68 0.28
C TYR A 273 14.38 35.20 1.42
N PHE A 274 15.02 35.82 2.42
CA PHE A 274 14.40 36.93 3.10
C PHE A 274 14.66 38.17 2.21
N LEU A 275 13.67 38.60 1.48
CA LEU A 275 13.67 39.93 0.95
C LEU A 275 13.50 40.90 2.13
N ASN A 276 14.52 41.78 2.32
CA ASN A 276 14.48 42.92 3.23
C ASN A 276 13.38 43.89 2.83
#